data_d2996f7b001b46590a6891c3390ec685
#
_entry.id   d2996f7b001b46590a6891c3390ec685
#
_cell.length_a   1.000
_cell.length_b   1.000
_cell.length_c   1.000
_cell.angle_alpha   90.00
_cell.angle_beta   90.00
_cell.angle_gamma   90.00
#
_symmetry.space_group_name_H-M   'P 1'
#
loop_
_entity.id
_entity.type
_entity.pdbx_description
1 polymer ?
#
loop_
_entity_poly.entity_id
_entity_poly.type
_entity_poly.pdbx_seq_one_letter_code
_entity_poly.pdbx_strand_id
1 'polypeptide(L)'
;LSPAKRTPKDLTALIYTSGTTGKPKACAVRNMMALITSTPLTTDAKNPSKYYPLRTYSSLPLFHGTAFFTGLCYSVGNAGTLCLRRKFSASQFWKDVHDSKATRILYIGELCRYLLSTPPSPFDRNHNCIAASGNGLRGEIWEKFRERFGVPEVREFYRSTEGIAKFDNHGVGAWGAGKIGFSGPIRRFLEDETFIVKYDTETEMPYRDPVTGFCVRARLGEEGEAIGRVRDRGLLTEYLRNEEATEVKLLRDVFQKGDLFQRTGDLVVQDHSGWIKFQDRVGDTFRWKGENVSAGEIRDHICRIEGIHDAVVYGVKLAG
;
A
#
# COMPACT_ATOMS: atom_id res chain seq x y z
N LEU A 1 11.29 -11.83 -34.57
CA LEU A 1 11.22 -12.78 -33.44
C LEU A 1 9.75 -12.97 -33.09
N SER A 2 9.22 -14.18 -33.21
CA SER A 2 7.87 -14.49 -32.72
C SER A 2 7.83 -14.30 -31.21
N PRO A 3 6.78 -13.63 -30.66
CA PRO A 3 6.65 -13.50 -29.21
C PRO A 3 6.54 -14.88 -28.57
N ALA A 4 7.34 -15.13 -27.55
CA ALA A 4 7.25 -16.37 -26.81
C ALA A 4 5.84 -16.53 -26.22
N LYS A 5 5.26 -17.73 -26.34
CA LYS A 5 3.98 -18.03 -25.68
C LYS A 5 4.18 -17.90 -24.17
N ARG A 6 3.57 -16.91 -23.56
CA ARG A 6 3.58 -16.66 -22.12
C ARG A 6 2.22 -16.90 -21.52
N THR A 7 2.20 -17.43 -20.31
CA THR A 7 0.97 -17.66 -19.54
C THR A 7 0.88 -16.67 -18.37
N PRO A 8 -0.30 -16.45 -17.80
CA PRO A 8 -0.47 -15.64 -16.60
C PRO A 8 0.35 -16.12 -15.40
N LYS A 9 0.70 -17.41 -15.36
CA LYS A 9 1.45 -18.05 -14.28
C LYS A 9 2.97 -17.95 -14.43
N ASP A 10 3.47 -17.56 -15.60
CA ASP A 10 4.91 -17.42 -15.83
C ASP A 10 5.51 -16.28 -15.00
N LEU A 11 6.78 -16.43 -14.64
CA LEU A 11 7.53 -15.45 -13.90
C LEU A 11 7.82 -14.20 -14.77
N THR A 12 7.48 -13.03 -14.26
CA THR A 12 7.79 -11.73 -14.88
C THR A 12 9.04 -11.12 -14.28
N ALA A 13 9.10 -11.06 -12.96
CA ALA A 13 10.17 -10.38 -12.23
C ALA A 13 10.37 -10.99 -10.84
N LEU A 14 11.53 -10.73 -10.27
CA LEU A 14 11.82 -10.96 -8.86
C LEU A 14 11.93 -9.61 -8.17
N ILE A 15 11.12 -9.40 -7.15
CA ILE A 15 11.17 -8.21 -6.30
C ILE A 15 11.57 -8.66 -4.90
N TYR A 16 12.67 -8.12 -4.39
CA TYR A 16 13.16 -8.47 -3.07
C TYR A 16 12.45 -7.66 -1.99
N THR A 17 12.01 -8.34 -0.94
CA THR A 17 11.43 -7.72 0.25
C THR A 17 12.32 -7.94 1.46
N SER A 18 12.43 -6.92 2.32
CA SER A 18 13.07 -7.06 3.64
C SER A 18 12.12 -7.84 4.54
N GLY A 19 12.36 -9.13 4.73
CA GLY A 19 11.61 -9.91 5.71
C GLY A 19 11.95 -9.48 7.14
N THR A 20 10.99 -9.57 8.06
CA THR A 20 11.17 -9.34 9.50
C THR A 20 12.22 -10.27 10.14
N THR A 21 12.66 -11.29 9.44
CA THR A 21 13.53 -12.38 9.92
C THR A 21 14.93 -12.42 9.28
N GLY A 22 15.47 -11.30 8.76
CA GLY A 22 16.86 -11.26 8.32
C GLY A 22 17.09 -11.01 6.82
N LYS A 23 17.54 -11.99 6.04
CA LYS A 23 17.95 -11.79 4.62
C LYS A 23 16.77 -11.44 3.72
N PRO A 24 16.95 -10.55 2.71
CA PRO A 24 15.91 -10.24 1.73
C PRO A 24 15.39 -11.50 1.03
N LYS A 25 14.05 -11.58 0.90
CA LYS A 25 13.37 -12.69 0.22
C LYS A 25 12.92 -12.27 -1.17
N ALA A 26 13.15 -13.12 -2.17
CA ALA A 26 12.76 -12.83 -3.56
C ALA A 26 11.29 -13.23 -3.78
N CYS A 27 10.42 -12.25 -3.97
CA CYS A 27 9.02 -12.46 -4.37
C CYS A 27 8.94 -12.78 -5.87
N ALA A 28 8.37 -13.93 -6.22
CA ALA A 28 8.19 -14.39 -7.60
C ALA A 28 6.95 -13.74 -8.22
N VAL A 29 7.10 -12.58 -8.85
CA VAL A 29 6.02 -11.86 -9.49
C VAL A 29 5.59 -12.53 -10.78
N ARG A 30 4.31 -12.90 -10.89
CA ARG A 30 3.72 -13.58 -12.05
C ARG A 30 3.23 -12.57 -13.10
N ASN A 31 3.15 -13.03 -14.38
CA ASN A 31 2.63 -12.23 -15.49
C ASN A 31 1.24 -11.66 -15.20
N MET A 32 0.38 -12.40 -14.52
CA MET A 32 -0.96 -11.95 -14.14
C MET A 32 -0.92 -10.61 -13.39
N MET A 33 0.01 -10.43 -12.44
CA MET A 33 0.14 -9.20 -11.68
C MET A 33 0.53 -8.02 -12.58
N ALA A 34 1.48 -8.22 -13.48
CA ALA A 34 1.87 -7.20 -14.46
C ALA A 34 0.70 -6.84 -15.41
N LEU A 35 -0.09 -7.83 -15.86
CA LEU A 35 -1.26 -7.61 -16.70
C LEU A 35 -2.36 -6.84 -15.97
N ILE A 36 -2.73 -7.24 -14.76
CA ILE A 36 -3.75 -6.55 -13.95
C ILE A 36 -3.36 -5.09 -13.72
N THR A 37 -2.09 -4.84 -13.36
CA THR A 37 -1.61 -3.48 -13.10
C THR A 37 -1.43 -2.64 -14.37
N SER A 38 -1.32 -3.26 -15.53
CA SER A 38 -1.29 -2.60 -16.84
C SER A 38 -2.68 -2.23 -17.35
N THR A 39 -3.73 -2.84 -16.79
CA THR A 39 -5.10 -2.59 -17.24
C THR A 39 -5.51 -1.14 -16.94
N PRO A 40 -6.03 -0.40 -17.94
CA PRO A 40 -6.54 0.94 -17.71
C PRO A 40 -7.66 0.93 -16.67
N LEU A 41 -7.47 1.66 -15.60
CA LEU A 41 -8.54 1.94 -14.64
C LEU A 41 -9.21 3.23 -15.06
N THR A 42 -10.43 3.13 -15.54
CA THR A 42 -11.27 4.30 -15.79
C THR A 42 -11.66 4.90 -14.45
N THR A 43 -10.89 5.88 -14.03
CA THR A 43 -11.02 6.47 -12.69
C THR A 43 -11.99 7.64 -12.66
N ASP A 44 -12.38 8.16 -13.82
CA ASP A 44 -13.41 9.18 -13.96
C ASP A 44 -14.33 8.80 -15.12
N ALA A 45 -15.50 8.24 -14.79
CA ALA A 45 -16.49 7.84 -15.80
C ALA A 45 -17.11 9.04 -16.54
N LYS A 46 -17.10 10.24 -15.93
CA LYS A 46 -17.63 11.46 -16.55
C LYS A 46 -16.63 12.14 -17.48
N ASN A 47 -15.35 11.97 -17.21
CA ASN A 47 -14.28 12.53 -18.02
C ASN A 47 -13.10 11.54 -18.14
N PRO A 48 -13.23 10.50 -18.98
CA PRO A 48 -12.18 9.49 -19.15
C PRO A 48 -10.85 10.08 -19.65
N SER A 49 -10.88 11.18 -20.38
CA SER A 49 -9.70 11.84 -20.94
C SER A 49 -8.96 12.73 -19.93
N LYS A 50 -9.51 12.98 -18.75
CA LYS A 50 -8.93 13.86 -17.72
C LYS A 50 -7.46 13.55 -17.41
N TYR A 51 -7.08 12.28 -17.47
CA TYR A 51 -5.74 11.84 -17.11
C TYR A 51 -4.81 11.65 -18.29
N TYR A 52 -5.24 12.05 -19.49
CA TYR A 52 -4.43 11.96 -20.69
C TYR A 52 -3.98 13.34 -21.19
N PRO A 53 -2.78 13.44 -21.79
CA PRO A 53 -1.79 12.36 -21.94
C PRO A 53 -1.22 11.91 -20.58
N LEU A 54 -1.16 10.59 -20.38
CA LEU A 54 -0.59 10.03 -19.14
C LEU A 54 0.93 10.17 -19.18
N ARG A 55 1.47 11.02 -18.35
CA ARG A 55 2.91 11.22 -18.13
C ARG A 55 3.21 11.07 -16.65
N THR A 56 3.77 9.93 -16.28
CA THR A 56 4.08 9.60 -14.89
C THR A 56 5.52 9.94 -14.58
N TYR A 57 5.77 10.81 -13.61
CA TYR A 57 7.11 11.04 -13.07
C TYR A 57 7.34 10.17 -11.86
N SER A 58 8.53 9.57 -11.78
CA SER A 58 8.96 8.76 -10.64
C SER A 58 10.44 8.93 -10.36
N SER A 59 10.77 9.18 -9.10
CA SER A 59 12.13 9.06 -8.55
C SER A 59 12.29 7.81 -7.69
N LEU A 60 11.26 6.95 -7.64
CA LEU A 60 11.30 5.68 -6.92
C LEU A 60 12.03 4.62 -7.73
N PRO A 61 12.79 3.72 -7.07
CA PRO A 61 13.52 2.67 -7.74
C PRO A 61 12.58 1.65 -8.42
N LEU A 62 12.88 1.28 -9.68
CA LEU A 62 12.09 0.29 -10.44
C LEU A 62 12.15 -1.13 -9.85
N PHE A 63 13.09 -1.42 -8.97
CA PHE A 63 13.13 -2.70 -8.26
C PHE A 63 12.12 -2.79 -7.09
N HIS A 64 11.36 -1.72 -6.82
CA HIS A 64 10.24 -1.72 -5.87
C HIS A 64 8.90 -1.79 -6.58
N GLY A 65 7.93 -2.50 -5.98
CA GLY A 65 6.61 -2.75 -6.54
C GLY A 65 5.87 -1.46 -6.95
N THR A 66 5.92 -0.40 -6.16
CA THR A 66 5.26 0.88 -6.48
C THR A 66 5.73 1.45 -7.82
N ALA A 67 7.05 1.54 -8.05
CA ALA A 67 7.57 2.07 -9.30
C ALA A 67 7.40 1.08 -10.46
N PHE A 68 7.57 -0.21 -10.20
CA PHE A 68 7.43 -1.24 -11.23
C PHE A 68 5.97 -1.37 -11.70
N PHE A 69 5.04 -1.62 -10.79
CA PHE A 69 3.63 -1.84 -11.17
C PHE A 69 2.92 -0.55 -11.51
N THR A 70 2.89 0.41 -10.57
CA THR A 70 2.11 1.65 -10.73
C THR A 70 2.81 2.65 -11.66
N GLY A 71 4.11 2.55 -11.80
CA GLY A 71 4.90 3.35 -12.75
C GLY A 71 5.00 2.68 -14.11
N LEU A 72 5.83 1.65 -14.24
CA LEU A 72 6.17 1.06 -15.52
C LEU A 72 4.99 0.30 -16.16
N CYS A 73 4.46 -0.72 -15.48
CA CYS A 73 3.39 -1.55 -16.04
C CYS A 73 2.15 -0.71 -16.39
N TYR A 74 1.73 0.17 -15.48
CA TYR A 74 0.59 1.05 -15.72
C TYR A 74 0.82 2.03 -16.87
N SER A 75 2.00 2.64 -16.99
CA SER A 75 2.29 3.56 -18.09
C SER A 75 2.31 2.84 -19.44
N VAL A 76 2.92 1.65 -19.50
CA VAL A 76 2.95 0.84 -20.74
C VAL A 76 1.53 0.43 -21.15
N GLY A 77 0.74 -0.11 -20.23
CA GLY A 77 -0.63 -0.57 -20.52
C GLY A 77 -1.59 0.54 -20.94
N ASN A 78 -1.29 1.78 -20.56
CA ASN A 78 -2.09 2.96 -20.91
C ASN A 78 -1.49 3.78 -22.07
N ALA A 79 -0.52 3.25 -22.80
CA ALA A 79 0.21 3.98 -23.84
C ALA A 79 0.76 5.33 -23.35
N GLY A 80 1.11 5.41 -22.09
CA GLY A 80 1.61 6.61 -21.42
C GLY A 80 3.13 6.71 -21.46
N THR A 81 3.64 7.77 -20.86
CA THR A 81 5.08 8.03 -20.69
C THR A 81 5.49 7.82 -19.24
N LEU A 82 6.58 7.10 -19.00
CA LEU A 82 7.24 7.05 -17.70
C LEU A 82 8.50 7.91 -17.72
N CYS A 83 8.51 8.98 -16.92
CA CYS A 83 9.63 9.88 -16.74
C CYS A 83 10.38 9.46 -15.47
N LEU A 84 11.59 8.93 -15.65
CA LEU A 84 12.40 8.41 -14.53
C LEU A 84 13.53 9.35 -14.16
N ARG A 85 13.70 9.54 -12.86
CA ARG A 85 14.91 10.13 -12.31
C ARG A 85 15.81 9.07 -11.70
N ARG A 86 17.11 9.16 -11.95
CA ARG A 86 18.08 8.18 -11.47
C ARG A 86 18.20 8.15 -9.93
N LYS A 87 18.07 9.30 -9.27
CA LYS A 87 18.18 9.45 -7.81
C LYS A 87 17.24 10.53 -7.33
N PHE A 88 16.50 10.25 -6.25
CA PHE A 88 15.65 11.24 -5.60
C PHE A 88 16.42 12.49 -5.20
N SER A 89 15.83 13.66 -5.43
CA SER A 89 16.30 14.96 -4.96
C SER A 89 15.10 15.83 -4.65
N ALA A 90 14.91 16.15 -3.37
CA ALA A 90 13.77 16.94 -2.95
C ALA A 90 13.77 18.36 -3.58
N SER A 91 14.94 19.00 -3.72
CA SER A 91 15.06 20.34 -4.31
C SER A 91 14.86 20.39 -5.82
N GLN A 92 15.03 19.27 -6.54
CA GLN A 92 14.85 19.19 -7.99
C GLN A 92 13.54 18.56 -8.42
N PHE A 93 12.79 17.98 -7.48
CA PHE A 93 11.61 17.17 -7.79
C PHE A 93 10.58 17.92 -8.62
N TRP A 94 10.14 19.08 -8.17
CA TRP A 94 9.10 19.84 -8.88
C TRP A 94 9.60 20.48 -10.17
N LYS A 95 10.90 20.81 -10.25
CA LYS A 95 11.52 21.22 -11.52
C LYS A 95 11.47 20.07 -12.53
N ASP A 96 11.80 18.85 -12.14
CA ASP A 96 11.72 17.68 -13.02
C ASP A 96 10.28 17.39 -13.46
N VAL A 97 9.31 17.54 -12.55
CA VAL A 97 7.87 17.40 -12.85
C VAL A 97 7.44 18.43 -13.89
N HIS A 98 7.88 19.68 -13.74
CA HIS A 98 7.64 20.74 -14.72
C HIS A 98 8.27 20.40 -16.08
N ASP A 99 9.58 20.14 -16.11
CA ASP A 99 10.35 19.92 -17.35
C ASP A 99 9.85 18.69 -18.13
N SER A 100 9.48 17.62 -17.41
CA SER A 100 8.92 16.41 -17.99
C SER A 100 7.46 16.56 -18.42
N LYS A 101 6.80 17.69 -18.09
CA LYS A 101 5.36 17.90 -18.28
C LYS A 101 4.52 16.78 -17.70
N ALA A 102 4.93 16.26 -16.54
CA ALA A 102 4.26 15.14 -15.90
C ALA A 102 2.85 15.53 -15.44
N THR A 103 1.88 14.65 -15.71
CA THR A 103 0.49 14.80 -15.27
C THR A 103 0.20 13.99 -14.01
N ARG A 104 1.10 13.07 -13.67
CA ARG A 104 1.04 12.23 -12.48
C ARG A 104 2.41 12.03 -11.87
N ILE A 105 2.48 12.02 -10.54
CA ILE A 105 3.68 11.63 -9.79
C ILE A 105 3.43 10.35 -8.99
N LEU A 106 4.52 9.60 -8.75
CA LEU A 106 4.53 8.52 -7.77
C LEU A 106 5.23 8.96 -6.49
N TYR A 107 4.68 8.56 -5.34
CA TYR A 107 5.25 8.89 -4.05
C TYR A 107 5.24 7.68 -3.09
N ILE A 108 6.04 7.82 -2.05
CA ILE A 108 5.87 7.18 -0.74
C ILE A 108 5.75 8.31 0.29
N GLY A 109 5.06 8.06 1.41
CA GLY A 109 4.75 9.12 2.39
C GLY A 109 5.99 9.88 2.87
N GLU A 110 7.10 9.19 3.05
CA GLU A 110 8.38 9.79 3.44
C GLU A 110 8.91 10.78 2.40
N LEU A 111 8.76 10.49 1.11
CA LEU A 111 9.11 11.41 0.03
C LEU A 111 8.29 12.71 0.14
N CYS A 112 7.00 12.62 0.41
CA CYS A 112 6.15 13.79 0.58
C CYS A 112 6.58 14.64 1.77
N ARG A 113 7.03 14.02 2.86
CA ARG A 113 7.59 14.71 4.03
C ARG A 113 8.86 15.49 3.66
N TYR A 114 9.77 14.87 2.93
CA TYR A 114 10.97 15.56 2.45
C TYR A 114 10.66 16.73 1.51
N LEU A 115 9.69 16.58 0.62
CA LEU A 115 9.27 17.68 -0.26
C LEU A 115 8.70 18.85 0.54
N LEU A 116 7.91 18.59 1.57
CA LEU A 116 7.36 19.62 2.45
C LEU A 116 8.43 20.36 3.25
N SER A 117 9.55 19.73 3.58
CA SER A 117 10.65 20.36 4.32
C SER A 117 11.60 21.19 3.45
N THR A 118 11.46 21.18 2.11
CA THR A 118 12.26 22.04 1.23
C THR A 118 11.80 23.50 1.30
N PRO A 119 12.70 24.49 1.08
CA PRO A 119 12.28 25.87 0.87
C PRO A 119 11.28 26.00 -0.28
N PRO A 120 10.40 27.01 -0.28
CA PRO A 120 9.53 27.29 -1.42
C PRO A 120 10.30 27.46 -2.72
N SER A 121 9.74 26.96 -3.82
CA SER A 121 10.32 27.00 -5.15
C SER A 121 9.32 27.56 -6.17
N PRO A 122 9.77 28.26 -7.22
CA PRO A 122 8.90 28.67 -8.33
C PRO A 122 8.19 27.50 -9.02
N PHE A 123 8.73 26.28 -8.89
CA PHE A 123 8.19 25.08 -9.49
C PHE A 123 7.12 24.38 -8.61
N ASP A 124 6.96 24.79 -7.34
CA ASP A 124 6.01 24.15 -6.42
C ASP A 124 4.58 24.07 -7.00
N ARG A 125 4.19 25.06 -7.81
CA ARG A 125 2.88 25.11 -8.48
C ARG A 125 2.94 25.32 -10.01
N ASN A 126 4.11 25.47 -10.57
CA ASN A 126 4.30 25.66 -12.00
C ASN A 126 4.51 24.32 -12.71
N HIS A 127 3.45 23.50 -12.75
CA HIS A 127 3.47 22.18 -13.38
C HIS A 127 2.05 21.70 -13.75
N ASN A 128 1.96 20.63 -14.55
CA ASN A 128 0.68 20.06 -15.03
C ASN A 128 0.25 18.82 -14.21
N CYS A 129 0.85 18.57 -13.05
CA CYS A 129 0.53 17.40 -12.23
C CYS A 129 -0.86 17.53 -11.60
N ILE A 130 -1.77 16.62 -11.96
CA ILE A 130 -3.14 16.56 -11.46
C ILE A 130 -3.37 15.45 -10.44
N ALA A 131 -2.47 14.47 -10.39
CA ALA A 131 -2.61 13.32 -9.48
C ALA A 131 -1.27 12.89 -8.88
N ALA A 132 -1.26 12.66 -7.59
CA ALA A 132 -0.20 11.96 -6.87
C ALA A 132 -0.71 10.56 -6.50
N SER A 133 0.03 9.51 -6.86
CA SER A 133 -0.35 8.13 -6.53
C SER A 133 0.75 7.46 -5.73
N GLY A 134 0.40 6.84 -4.61
CA GLY A 134 1.39 6.23 -3.75
C GLY A 134 0.81 5.58 -2.52
N ASN A 135 1.65 5.41 -1.53
CA ASN A 135 1.29 4.79 -0.27
C ASN A 135 2.05 5.40 0.92
N GLY A 136 1.43 5.36 2.09
CA GLY A 136 2.03 5.81 3.34
C GLY A 136 1.99 7.32 3.57
N LEU A 137 1.11 8.07 2.88
CA LEU A 137 0.93 9.49 3.15
C LEU A 137 0.09 9.69 4.40
N ARG A 138 0.70 10.28 5.42
CA ARG A 138 0.04 10.53 6.69
C ARG A 138 -1.01 11.63 6.59
N GLY A 139 -2.09 11.48 7.38
CA GLY A 139 -3.21 12.42 7.37
C GLY A 139 -2.82 13.85 7.72
N GLU A 140 -1.87 14.04 8.66
CA GLU A 140 -1.44 15.37 9.12
C GLU A 140 -0.66 16.18 8.07
N ILE A 141 -0.06 15.51 7.08
CA ILE A 141 0.65 16.19 5.99
C ILE A 141 -0.11 16.16 4.66
N TRP A 142 -1.23 15.45 4.58
CA TRP A 142 -2.01 15.25 3.37
C TRP A 142 -2.48 16.57 2.73
N GLU A 143 -3.19 17.40 3.49
CA GLU A 143 -3.69 18.67 2.97
C GLU A 143 -2.54 19.66 2.77
N LYS A 144 -1.56 19.71 3.66
CA LYS A 144 -0.35 20.54 3.48
C LYS A 144 0.35 20.25 2.16
N PHE A 145 0.45 18.95 1.80
CA PHE A 145 1.06 18.54 0.53
C PHE A 145 0.22 18.99 -0.67
N ARG A 146 -1.09 18.77 -0.63
CA ARG A 146 -2.01 19.18 -1.70
C ARG A 146 -2.00 20.68 -1.91
N GLU A 147 -2.11 21.44 -0.83
CA GLU A 147 -2.17 22.91 -0.87
C GLU A 147 -0.87 23.52 -1.34
N ARG A 148 0.27 23.09 -0.78
CA ARG A 148 1.56 23.65 -1.17
C ARG A 148 1.86 23.41 -2.64
N PHE A 149 1.70 22.18 -3.09
CA PHE A 149 2.10 21.80 -4.44
C PHE A 149 0.97 21.89 -5.48
N GLY A 150 -0.24 22.26 -5.08
CA GLY A 150 -1.33 22.42 -6.03
C GLY A 150 -1.76 21.12 -6.72
N VAL A 151 -1.55 19.96 -6.09
CA VAL A 151 -1.96 18.67 -6.63
C VAL A 151 -3.37 18.36 -6.19
N PRO A 152 -4.38 18.37 -7.07
CA PRO A 152 -5.78 18.25 -6.66
C PRO A 152 -6.16 16.87 -6.16
N GLU A 153 -5.51 15.82 -6.66
CA GLU A 153 -5.85 14.43 -6.33
C GLU A 153 -4.67 13.71 -5.70
N VAL A 154 -4.87 13.20 -4.50
CA VAL A 154 -3.96 12.25 -3.87
C VAL A 154 -4.66 10.90 -3.83
N ARG A 155 -4.05 9.89 -4.43
CA ARG A 155 -4.56 8.54 -4.51
C ARG A 155 -3.66 7.62 -3.71
N GLU A 156 -4.16 7.25 -2.57
CA GLU A 156 -3.49 6.29 -1.71
C GLU A 156 -3.93 4.88 -2.08
N PHE A 157 -3.00 3.95 -2.12
CA PHE A 157 -3.30 2.54 -2.26
C PHE A 157 -2.53 1.73 -1.23
N TYR A 158 -3.14 0.66 -0.78
CA TYR A 158 -2.50 -0.33 0.06
C TYR A 158 -2.24 -1.59 -0.75
N ARG A 159 -0.99 -1.98 -0.82
CA ARG A 159 -0.49 -3.19 -1.48
C ARG A 159 0.77 -3.67 -0.78
N SER A 160 1.02 -4.98 -0.78
CA SER A 160 2.34 -5.55 -0.52
C SER A 160 2.85 -6.27 -1.77
N THR A 161 4.16 -6.47 -1.85
CA THR A 161 4.77 -7.11 -3.05
C THR A 161 4.27 -8.53 -3.23
N GLU A 162 4.10 -9.26 -2.15
CA GLU A 162 3.63 -10.64 -2.10
C GLU A 162 2.11 -10.73 -1.93
N GLY A 163 1.46 -9.65 -1.47
CA GLY A 163 0.08 -9.69 -0.96
C GLY A 163 -1.00 -9.62 -2.01
N ILE A 164 -2.08 -10.36 -1.79
CA ILE A 164 -3.31 -10.30 -2.57
C ILE A 164 -4.23 -9.20 -2.05
N ALA A 165 -4.22 -8.98 -0.72
CA ALA A 165 -5.06 -7.96 -0.10
C ALA A 165 -4.77 -6.56 -0.66
N LYS A 166 -5.83 -5.84 -0.99
CA LYS A 166 -5.75 -4.53 -1.64
C LYS A 166 -6.82 -3.58 -1.11
N PHE A 167 -6.42 -2.33 -0.90
CA PHE A 167 -7.34 -1.24 -0.65
C PHE A 167 -6.97 -0.06 -1.54
N ASP A 168 -7.96 0.71 -1.96
CA ASP A 168 -7.77 1.88 -2.81
C ASP A 168 -8.56 3.05 -2.26
N ASN A 169 -7.88 4.18 -2.11
CA ASN A 169 -8.45 5.45 -1.77
C ASN A 169 -8.41 6.37 -2.99
N HIS A 170 -9.57 6.60 -3.58
CA HIS A 170 -9.77 7.54 -4.69
C HIS A 170 -10.46 8.82 -4.22
N GLY A 171 -10.34 9.13 -2.93
CA GLY A 171 -10.90 10.35 -2.36
C GLY A 171 -10.29 11.61 -2.99
N VAL A 172 -11.12 12.64 -3.15
CA VAL A 172 -10.71 13.96 -3.64
C VAL A 172 -10.83 14.95 -2.48
N GLY A 173 -9.82 15.79 -2.32
CA GLY A 173 -9.79 16.76 -1.23
C GLY A 173 -9.44 16.13 0.11
N ALA A 174 -9.89 16.77 1.19
CA ALA A 174 -9.68 16.30 2.56
C ALA A 174 -10.45 15.02 2.89
N TRP A 175 -11.47 14.69 2.07
CA TRP A 175 -12.25 13.48 2.27
C TRP A 175 -11.41 12.23 1.95
N GLY A 176 -11.14 11.44 2.95
CA GLY A 176 -10.26 10.26 2.87
C GLY A 176 -8.79 10.54 3.20
N ALA A 177 -8.43 11.75 3.67
CA ALA A 177 -7.05 12.03 4.09
C ALA A 177 -6.56 11.05 5.16
N GLY A 178 -5.36 10.48 4.95
CA GLY A 178 -4.76 9.48 5.85
C GLY A 178 -5.46 8.11 5.85
N LYS A 179 -6.36 7.85 4.90
CA LYS A 179 -7.04 6.56 4.74
C LYS A 179 -6.45 5.79 3.56
N ILE A 180 -6.36 4.47 3.69
CA ILE A 180 -5.77 3.60 2.67
C ILE A 180 -6.81 3.01 1.71
N GLY A 181 -8.10 3.12 2.03
CA GLY A 181 -9.18 2.62 1.20
C GLY A 181 -10.56 2.95 1.70
N PHE A 182 -11.54 2.70 0.84
CA PHE A 182 -12.96 2.88 1.15
C PHE A 182 -13.77 1.67 0.74
N SER A 183 -14.61 1.17 1.64
CA SER A 183 -15.55 0.10 1.37
C SER A 183 -16.88 0.38 2.10
N GLY A 184 -17.84 0.96 1.35
CA GLY A 184 -19.20 1.17 1.86
C GLY A 184 -19.96 -0.14 2.10
N PRO A 185 -21.17 -0.10 2.69
CA PRO A 185 -21.90 -1.29 3.10
C PRO A 185 -22.13 -2.31 1.97
N ILE A 186 -22.51 -1.85 0.78
CA ILE A 186 -22.77 -2.71 -0.38
C ILE A 186 -21.47 -3.39 -0.83
N ARG A 187 -20.38 -2.62 -0.96
CA ARG A 187 -19.08 -3.18 -1.35
C ARG A 187 -18.58 -4.17 -0.31
N ARG A 188 -18.71 -3.86 0.98
CA ARG A 188 -18.33 -4.77 2.06
C ARG A 188 -19.13 -6.09 2.03
N PHE A 189 -20.41 -6.02 1.67
CA PHE A 189 -21.26 -7.20 1.55
C PHE A 189 -20.84 -8.06 0.34
N LEU A 190 -20.52 -7.44 -0.78
CA LEU A 190 -20.13 -8.11 -2.03
C LEU A 190 -18.64 -8.46 -2.09
N GLU A 191 -17.82 -7.96 -1.13
CA GLU A 191 -16.37 -8.19 -1.12
C GLU A 191 -16.06 -9.66 -0.85
N ASP A 192 -15.29 -10.25 -1.76
CA ASP A 192 -14.91 -11.64 -1.68
C ASP A 192 -13.40 -11.90 -1.89
N GLU A 193 -12.61 -10.82 -1.99
CA GLU A 193 -11.15 -10.90 -2.18
C GLU A 193 -10.36 -10.48 -0.94
N THR A 194 -10.72 -9.34 -0.32
CA THR A 194 -9.99 -8.75 0.81
C THR A 194 -10.89 -8.63 2.02
N PHE A 195 -10.45 -9.20 3.13
CA PHE A 195 -11.21 -9.21 4.38
C PHE A 195 -10.38 -8.64 5.51
N ILE A 196 -11.06 -8.10 6.52
CA ILE A 196 -10.45 -7.73 7.79
C ILE A 196 -10.99 -8.74 8.81
N VAL A 197 -10.10 -9.50 9.41
CA VAL A 197 -10.43 -10.50 10.43
C VAL A 197 -9.97 -10.05 11.80
N LYS A 198 -10.76 -10.36 12.82
CA LYS A 198 -10.40 -10.08 14.20
C LYS A 198 -9.03 -10.68 14.51
N TYR A 199 -8.19 -9.92 15.19
CA TYR A 199 -6.83 -10.30 15.53
C TYR A 199 -6.69 -10.59 17.02
N ASP A 200 -6.00 -11.65 17.35
CA ASP A 200 -5.64 -12.00 18.73
C ASP A 200 -4.17 -11.65 18.96
N THR A 201 -3.97 -10.67 19.80
CA THR A 201 -2.63 -10.13 20.10
C THR A 201 -1.83 -11.03 21.05
N GLU A 202 -2.47 -11.98 21.75
CA GLU A 202 -1.76 -12.92 22.62
C GLU A 202 -1.09 -14.02 21.81
N THR A 203 -1.81 -14.53 20.83
CA THR A 203 -1.30 -15.58 19.93
C THR A 203 -0.61 -15.04 18.68
N GLU A 204 -0.71 -13.72 18.44
CA GLU A 204 -0.24 -13.05 17.21
C GLU A 204 -0.84 -13.68 15.94
N MET A 205 -2.09 -14.10 16.00
CA MET A 205 -2.81 -14.80 14.93
C MET A 205 -4.22 -14.21 14.75
N PRO A 206 -4.83 -14.38 13.56
CA PRO A 206 -6.25 -14.17 13.38
C PRO A 206 -7.07 -14.97 14.38
N TYR A 207 -7.98 -14.30 15.09
CA TYR A 207 -8.85 -14.94 16.07
C TYR A 207 -9.78 -15.94 15.41
N ARG A 208 -9.87 -17.14 16.00
CA ARG A 208 -10.78 -18.19 15.60
C ARG A 208 -11.85 -18.40 16.67
N ASP A 209 -13.10 -18.49 16.22
CA ASP A 209 -14.21 -18.85 17.09
C ASP A 209 -14.00 -20.27 17.65
N PRO A 210 -14.04 -20.47 18.98
CA PRO A 210 -13.74 -21.77 19.60
C PRO A 210 -14.77 -22.86 19.28
N VAL A 211 -15.98 -22.49 18.85
CA VAL A 211 -17.04 -23.47 18.52
C VAL A 211 -16.92 -23.92 17.06
N THR A 212 -16.71 -22.98 16.14
CA THR A 212 -16.68 -23.27 14.70
C THR A 212 -15.29 -23.55 14.17
N GLY A 213 -14.24 -23.05 14.84
CA GLY A 213 -12.85 -23.11 14.40
C GLY A 213 -12.51 -22.12 13.28
N PHE A 214 -13.48 -21.34 12.77
CA PHE A 214 -13.28 -20.38 11.71
C PHE A 214 -12.90 -18.99 12.24
N CYS A 215 -12.25 -18.20 11.38
CA CYS A 215 -11.94 -16.82 11.71
C CYS A 215 -13.21 -15.95 11.74
N VAL A 216 -13.18 -14.93 12.57
CA VAL A 216 -14.28 -13.97 12.72
C VAL A 216 -13.91 -12.67 12.01
N ARG A 217 -14.83 -12.13 11.20
CA ARG A 217 -14.63 -10.80 10.60
C ARG A 217 -14.62 -9.73 11.68
N ALA A 218 -13.69 -8.79 11.59
CA ALA A 218 -13.65 -7.62 12.46
C ALA A 218 -14.92 -6.76 12.26
N ARG A 219 -15.44 -6.22 13.36
CA ARG A 219 -16.56 -5.27 13.33
C ARG A 219 -16.08 -3.89 12.86
N LEU A 220 -17.02 -3.03 12.49
CA LEU A 220 -16.68 -1.63 12.22
C LEU A 220 -16.16 -0.97 13.50
N GLY A 221 -15.03 -0.26 13.38
CA GLY A 221 -14.33 0.31 14.51
C GLY A 221 -13.39 -0.66 15.25
N GLU A 222 -13.43 -1.95 14.94
CA GLU A 222 -12.54 -2.96 15.54
C GLU A 222 -11.27 -3.13 14.69
N GLU A 223 -10.13 -3.22 15.35
CA GLU A 223 -8.86 -3.55 14.71
C GLU A 223 -8.84 -5.02 14.27
N GLY A 224 -8.24 -5.26 13.10
CA GLY A 224 -8.07 -6.61 12.59
C GLY A 224 -7.00 -6.73 11.54
N GLU A 225 -6.54 -7.95 11.29
CA GLU A 225 -5.57 -8.22 10.22
C GLU A 225 -6.25 -8.24 8.86
N ALA A 226 -5.68 -7.52 7.89
CA ALA A 226 -6.10 -7.62 6.50
C ALA A 226 -5.60 -8.93 5.89
N ILE A 227 -6.50 -9.67 5.22
CA ILE A 227 -6.18 -10.93 4.54
C ILE A 227 -6.74 -10.94 3.12
N GLY A 228 -6.05 -11.62 2.20
CA GLY A 228 -6.47 -11.76 0.81
C GLY A 228 -6.80 -13.19 0.43
N ARG A 229 -7.92 -13.42 -0.28
CA ARG A 229 -8.33 -14.75 -0.75
C ARG A 229 -7.43 -15.26 -1.85
N VAL A 230 -6.89 -16.46 -1.69
CA VAL A 230 -6.11 -17.17 -2.71
C VAL A 230 -7.07 -18.06 -3.51
N ARG A 231 -7.41 -17.63 -4.74
CA ARG A 231 -8.31 -18.41 -5.64
C ARG A 231 -7.53 -19.45 -6.45
N ASP A 232 -6.33 -19.12 -6.87
CA ASP A 232 -5.44 -20.01 -7.61
C ASP A 232 -4.03 -19.89 -7.05
N ARG A 233 -3.55 -20.96 -6.40
CA ARG A 233 -2.21 -20.99 -5.83
C ARG A 233 -1.11 -20.77 -6.89
N GLY A 234 -1.35 -21.18 -8.13
CA GLY A 234 -0.40 -20.97 -9.24
C GLY A 234 -0.22 -19.50 -9.64
N LEU A 235 -1.07 -18.61 -9.17
CA LEU A 235 -0.97 -17.15 -9.38
C LEU A 235 -0.43 -16.41 -8.15
N LEU A 236 -0.22 -17.12 -7.03
CA LEU A 236 0.33 -16.54 -5.82
C LEU A 236 1.76 -16.03 -6.05
N THR A 237 2.07 -14.86 -5.52
CA THR A 237 3.44 -14.38 -5.43
C THR A 237 4.13 -15.06 -4.25
N GLU A 238 4.87 -16.10 -4.53
CA GLU A 238 5.59 -16.90 -3.54
C GLU A 238 7.01 -16.35 -3.32
N TYR A 239 7.61 -16.68 -2.18
CA TYR A 239 9.03 -16.47 -1.98
C TYR A 239 9.82 -17.56 -2.71
N LEU A 240 10.57 -17.18 -3.74
CA LEU A 240 11.31 -18.11 -4.59
C LEU A 240 12.28 -18.97 -3.76
N ARG A 241 12.16 -20.30 -3.87
CA ARG A 241 12.96 -21.27 -3.13
C ARG A 241 12.87 -21.13 -1.61
N ASN A 242 11.75 -20.62 -1.10
CA ASN A 242 11.50 -20.49 0.34
C ASN A 242 10.03 -20.82 0.64
N GLU A 243 9.72 -22.10 0.55
CA GLU A 243 8.36 -22.62 0.76
C GLU A 243 7.87 -22.37 2.19
N GLU A 244 8.75 -22.57 3.19
CA GLU A 244 8.42 -22.34 4.59
C GLU A 244 7.94 -20.89 4.83
N ALA A 245 8.68 -19.90 4.33
CA ALA A 245 8.29 -18.51 4.46
C ALA A 245 6.98 -18.19 3.71
N THR A 246 6.70 -18.89 2.62
CA THR A 246 5.44 -18.76 1.88
C THR A 246 4.29 -19.37 2.67
N GLU A 247 4.47 -20.57 3.22
CA GLU A 247 3.43 -21.27 3.99
C GLU A 247 3.04 -20.54 5.28
N VAL A 248 3.98 -19.92 5.99
CA VAL A 248 3.70 -19.11 7.18
C VAL A 248 2.75 -17.94 6.89
N LYS A 249 2.71 -17.47 5.63
CA LYS A 249 1.79 -16.41 5.20
C LYS A 249 0.42 -16.94 4.80
N LEU A 250 0.20 -18.25 4.76
CA LEU A 250 -1.05 -18.83 4.32
C LEU A 250 -1.95 -19.25 5.50
N LEU A 251 -3.22 -18.91 5.40
CA LEU A 251 -4.28 -19.32 6.32
C LEU A 251 -5.25 -20.24 5.60
N ARG A 252 -5.52 -21.39 6.19
CA ARG A 252 -6.49 -22.37 5.71
C ARG A 252 -7.72 -22.37 6.60
N ASP A 253 -8.85 -22.77 6.03
CA ASP A 253 -10.10 -22.90 6.77
C ASP A 253 -10.47 -21.61 7.52
N VAL A 254 -10.51 -20.48 6.78
CA VAL A 254 -10.72 -19.16 7.36
C VAL A 254 -12.19 -18.91 7.63
N PHE A 255 -13.06 -19.05 6.64
CA PHE A 255 -14.51 -18.88 6.76
C PHE A 255 -15.29 -20.15 6.44
N GLN A 256 -14.68 -21.08 5.74
CA GLN A 256 -15.22 -22.38 5.42
C GLN A 256 -14.09 -23.39 5.19
N LYS A 257 -14.41 -24.67 5.33
CA LYS A 257 -13.44 -25.74 5.10
C LYS A 257 -12.92 -25.72 3.67
N GLY A 258 -11.59 -25.75 3.53
CA GLY A 258 -10.88 -25.79 2.25
C GLY A 258 -10.61 -24.42 1.61
N ASP A 259 -11.04 -23.31 2.19
CA ASP A 259 -10.66 -22.01 1.69
C ASP A 259 -9.19 -21.66 2.06
N LEU A 260 -8.59 -20.80 1.26
CA LEU A 260 -7.21 -20.40 1.42
C LEU A 260 -7.09 -18.88 1.33
N PHE A 261 -6.39 -18.31 2.28
CA PHE A 261 -6.11 -16.88 2.34
C PHE A 261 -4.64 -16.61 2.60
N GLN A 262 -4.21 -15.41 2.25
CA GLN A 262 -2.88 -14.92 2.55
C GLN A 262 -2.95 -13.81 3.59
N ARG A 263 -2.13 -13.93 4.63
CA ARG A 263 -1.91 -12.93 5.66
C ARG A 263 -1.09 -11.77 5.11
N THR A 264 -1.44 -10.57 5.47
CA THR A 264 -0.60 -9.40 5.19
C THR A 264 0.42 -9.16 6.30
N GLY A 265 0.03 -9.44 7.54
CA GLY A 265 0.76 -9.01 8.72
C GLY A 265 0.54 -7.53 9.03
N ASP A 266 -0.51 -6.92 8.49
CA ASP A 266 -0.84 -5.51 8.71
C ASP A 266 -2.21 -5.40 9.37
N LEU A 267 -2.27 -4.64 10.46
CA LEU A 267 -3.48 -4.33 11.20
C LEU A 267 -4.13 -3.08 10.64
N VAL A 268 -5.42 -3.15 10.42
CA VAL A 268 -6.23 -2.08 9.86
C VAL A 268 -7.54 -1.93 10.63
N VAL A 269 -8.12 -0.75 10.57
CA VAL A 269 -9.45 -0.45 11.13
C VAL A 269 -10.35 0.07 10.03
N GLN A 270 -11.56 -0.50 9.89
CA GLN A 270 -12.61 0.07 9.07
C GLN A 270 -13.59 0.83 9.96
N ASP A 271 -13.71 2.14 9.75
CA ASP A 271 -14.63 2.97 10.51
C ASP A 271 -16.09 2.83 10.04
N HIS A 272 -17.03 3.41 10.81
CA HIS A 272 -18.46 3.35 10.52
C HIS A 272 -18.87 4.07 9.22
N SER A 273 -18.04 4.98 8.71
CA SER A 273 -18.27 5.64 7.43
C SER A 273 -17.78 4.83 6.23
N GLY A 274 -17.09 3.71 6.48
CA GLY A 274 -16.56 2.81 5.45
C GLY A 274 -15.11 3.06 5.07
N TRP A 275 -14.45 4.05 5.66
CA TRP A 275 -13.03 4.29 5.45
C TRP A 275 -12.16 3.28 6.19
N ILE A 276 -11.06 2.88 5.54
CA ILE A 276 -10.08 1.95 6.10
C ILE A 276 -8.80 2.72 6.38
N LYS A 277 -8.31 2.61 7.60
CA LYS A 277 -7.07 3.20 8.08
C LYS A 277 -6.07 2.09 8.38
N PHE A 278 -4.82 2.27 7.96
CA PHE A 278 -3.69 1.48 8.44
C PHE A 278 -3.43 1.80 9.91
N GLN A 279 -3.27 0.80 10.73
CA GLN A 279 -3.01 0.96 12.17
C GLN A 279 -1.56 0.66 12.48
N ASP A 280 -1.14 -0.59 12.27
CA ASP A 280 0.22 -1.01 12.56
C ASP A 280 0.60 -2.31 11.82
N ARG A 281 1.83 -2.76 11.95
CA ARG A 281 2.25 -4.10 11.58
C ARG A 281 2.16 -5.04 12.77
N VAL A 282 1.78 -6.28 12.48
CA VAL A 282 1.97 -7.39 13.42
C VAL A 282 3.46 -7.49 13.75
N GLY A 283 3.80 -7.39 15.03
CA GLY A 283 5.20 -7.36 15.50
C GLY A 283 5.76 -5.96 15.80
N ASP A 284 5.14 -4.89 15.28
CA ASP A 284 5.45 -3.52 15.71
C ASP A 284 4.54 -3.06 16.87
N THR A 285 3.51 -3.86 17.18
CA THR A 285 2.69 -3.71 18.40
C THR A 285 3.37 -4.44 19.55
N PHE A 286 3.51 -3.79 20.68
CA PHE A 286 4.06 -4.41 21.91
C PHE A 286 3.09 -4.31 23.08
N ARG A 287 3.27 -5.19 24.06
CA ARG A 287 2.40 -5.24 25.23
C ARG A 287 3.02 -4.46 26.40
N TRP A 288 2.24 -3.55 27.00
CA TRP A 288 2.63 -2.79 28.17
C TRP A 288 1.56 -2.88 29.24
N LYS A 289 1.91 -3.47 30.40
CA LYS A 289 0.98 -3.64 31.54
C LYS A 289 -0.38 -4.27 31.18
N GLY A 290 -0.37 -5.23 30.25
CA GLY A 290 -1.59 -5.91 29.81
C GLY A 290 -2.32 -5.25 28.63
N GLU A 291 -1.95 -4.03 28.25
CA GLU A 291 -2.52 -3.30 27.13
C GLU A 291 -1.66 -3.45 25.87
N ASN A 292 -2.31 -3.48 24.70
CA ASN A 292 -1.63 -3.47 23.42
C ASN A 292 -1.29 -2.03 23.04
N VAL A 293 -0.05 -1.80 22.71
CA VAL A 293 0.48 -0.48 22.38
C VAL A 293 1.01 -0.51 20.96
N SER A 294 0.43 0.31 20.09
CA SER A 294 0.91 0.52 18.72
C SER A 294 2.14 1.42 18.74
N ALA A 295 3.26 0.91 18.23
CA ALA A 295 4.47 1.70 18.05
C ALA A 295 4.24 2.88 17.11
N GLY A 296 3.42 2.67 16.05
CA GLY A 296 3.03 3.70 15.10
C GLY A 296 2.24 4.83 15.74
N GLU A 297 1.28 4.52 16.61
CA GLU A 297 0.48 5.53 17.30
C GLU A 297 1.32 6.40 18.24
N ILE A 298 2.20 5.78 19.04
CA ILE A 298 3.13 6.54 19.91
C ILE A 298 4.04 7.42 19.06
N ARG A 299 4.61 6.88 17.98
CA ARG A 299 5.45 7.64 17.06
C ARG A 299 4.71 8.86 16.50
N ASP A 300 3.46 8.70 16.07
CA ASP A 300 2.64 9.78 15.54
C ASP A 300 2.36 10.86 16.61
N HIS A 301 2.20 10.48 17.86
CA HIS A 301 2.08 11.45 18.96
C HIS A 301 3.39 12.19 19.21
N ILE A 302 4.51 11.49 19.24
CA ILE A 302 5.85 12.10 19.46
C ILE A 302 6.18 13.08 18.32
N CYS A 303 5.88 12.71 17.07
CA CYS A 303 6.16 13.55 15.90
C CYS A 303 5.28 14.82 15.80
N ARG A 304 4.26 14.99 16.66
CA ARG A 304 3.50 16.26 16.79
C ARG A 304 4.20 17.30 17.66
N ILE A 305 5.21 16.89 18.40
CA ILE A 305 5.99 17.81 19.24
C ILE A 305 6.89 18.64 18.33
N GLU A 306 6.83 19.97 18.52
CA GLU A 306 7.65 20.90 17.71
C GLU A 306 9.15 20.57 17.86
N GLY A 307 9.84 20.51 16.71
CA GLY A 307 11.27 20.17 16.65
C GLY A 307 11.57 18.68 16.52
N ILE A 308 10.58 17.79 16.69
CA ILE A 308 10.74 16.35 16.43
C ILE A 308 10.27 16.03 15.02
N HIS A 309 11.19 15.60 14.15
CA HIS A 309 10.88 15.29 12.76
C HIS A 309 10.55 13.81 12.54
N ASP A 310 11.11 12.91 13.35
CA ASP A 310 10.83 11.48 13.32
C ASP A 310 11.17 10.81 14.66
N ALA A 311 10.57 9.65 14.92
CA ALA A 311 10.79 8.86 16.13
C ALA A 311 10.74 7.36 15.79
N VAL A 312 11.53 6.56 16.47
CA VAL A 312 11.48 5.10 16.43
C VAL A 312 10.98 4.62 17.78
N VAL A 313 9.92 3.84 17.75
CA VAL A 313 9.29 3.27 18.95
C VAL A 313 9.31 1.75 18.84
N TYR A 314 9.74 1.07 19.88
CA TYR A 314 9.74 -0.39 19.95
C TYR A 314 9.63 -0.87 21.40
N GLY A 315 9.05 -2.05 21.57
CA GLY A 315 8.96 -2.70 22.88
C GLY A 315 10.28 -3.34 23.28
N VAL A 316 10.71 -3.11 24.52
CA VAL A 316 11.88 -3.79 25.11
C VAL A 316 11.40 -4.73 26.20
N LYS A 317 11.74 -6.02 26.09
CA LYS A 317 11.53 -6.97 27.18
C LYS A 317 12.59 -6.70 28.25
N LEU A 318 12.16 -6.23 29.39
CA LEU A 318 13.03 -6.13 30.55
C LEU A 318 13.24 -7.54 31.12
N ALA A 319 14.50 -7.92 31.36
CA ALA A 319 14.79 -9.12 32.09
C ALA A 319 14.33 -8.90 33.56
N GLY A 320 13.31 -9.64 33.94
CA GLY A 320 12.75 -9.66 35.29
C GLY A 320 12.42 -11.08 35.66
#